data_45680577bbc9a772aca0e2cabed383db
#
_entry.id   45680577bbc9a772aca0e2cabed383db
#
_cell.length_a   1.000
_cell.length_b   1.000
_cell.length_c   1.000
_cell.angle_alpha   90.00
_cell.angle_beta   90.00
_cell.angle_gamma   90.00
#
_symmetry.space_group_name_H-M   'P 1'
#
loop_
_entity.id
_entity.type
_entity.pdbx_description
1 polymer ?
#
loop_
_entity_poly.entity_id
_entity_poly.type
_entity_poly.pdbx_seq_one_letter_code
_entity_poly.pdbx_strand_id
1 'polypeptide(L)'
;VFSAQAFHWLSPEIRFAKSAEALRSEGSLAIFGNSVCVDRSAHGDAGGPLSDRLDAAYAEWAPSLAGPPATGWYGEDGPIPELVAESGFFEAVVAYRYPWAQRYSTDEYLGLLGTHSGHRLLAAGQREGLYRAIGHALEACGREIEIFYQAHLYVARRKACARSERAMGDR
;
A
#
# COMPACT_ATOMS: atom_id res chain seq x y z
N VAL A 1 4.21 3.54 -18.36
CA VAL A 1 3.11 2.83 -17.66
C VAL A 1 3.22 3.15 -16.18
N PHE A 2 2.08 3.42 -15.53
CA PHE A 2 2.06 3.60 -14.09
C PHE A 2 0.87 2.85 -13.46
N SER A 3 1.00 2.49 -12.18
CA SER A 3 -0.05 1.87 -11.38
C SER A 3 -0.01 2.42 -9.95
N ALA A 4 -1.17 2.95 -9.49
CA ALA A 4 -1.36 3.50 -8.15
C ALA A 4 -2.25 2.56 -7.32
N GLN A 5 -1.75 2.05 -6.20
CA GLN A 5 -2.49 1.19 -5.25
C GLN A 5 -3.20 -0.02 -5.90
N ALA A 6 -2.83 -0.43 -7.11
CA ALA A 6 -3.59 -1.39 -7.89
C ALA A 6 -2.76 -2.54 -8.50
N PHE A 7 -1.43 -2.44 -8.51
CA PHE A 7 -0.58 -3.41 -9.20
C PHE A 7 -0.69 -4.83 -8.64
N HIS A 8 -0.97 -4.96 -7.37
CA HIS A 8 -1.16 -6.23 -6.67
C HIS A 8 -2.45 -6.98 -7.09
N TRP A 9 -3.41 -6.27 -7.71
CA TRP A 9 -4.63 -6.88 -8.25
C TRP A 9 -4.45 -7.50 -9.64
N LEU A 10 -3.34 -7.18 -10.33
CA LEU A 10 -3.07 -7.72 -11.64
C LEU A 10 -2.56 -9.17 -11.53
N SER A 11 -2.96 -10.00 -12.49
CA SER A 11 -2.50 -11.41 -12.56
C SER A 11 -0.98 -11.49 -12.54
N PRO A 12 -0.40 -12.23 -11.57
CA PRO A 12 1.05 -12.33 -11.40
C PRO A 12 1.79 -12.78 -12.65
N GLU A 13 1.19 -13.69 -13.43
CA GLU A 13 1.81 -14.33 -14.58
C GLU A 13 2.03 -13.37 -15.75
N ILE A 14 1.20 -12.34 -15.86
CA ILE A 14 1.21 -11.47 -17.06
C ILE A 14 1.48 -9.99 -16.77
N ARG A 15 1.36 -9.53 -15.51
CA ARG A 15 1.43 -8.10 -15.18
C ARG A 15 2.71 -7.41 -15.66
N PHE A 16 3.87 -8.05 -15.50
CA PHE A 16 5.14 -7.46 -15.93
C PHE A 16 5.33 -7.56 -17.45
N ALA A 17 4.97 -8.70 -18.06
CA ALA A 17 5.02 -8.87 -19.51
C ALA A 17 4.12 -7.85 -20.23
N LYS A 18 2.87 -7.70 -19.78
CA LYS A 18 1.93 -6.72 -20.33
C LYS A 18 2.39 -5.29 -20.12
N SER A 19 2.99 -4.98 -18.97
CA SER A 19 3.58 -3.66 -18.72
C SER A 19 4.74 -3.37 -19.66
N ALA A 20 5.60 -4.35 -19.91
CA ALA A 20 6.72 -4.22 -20.84
C ALA A 20 6.26 -4.09 -22.28
N GLU A 21 5.24 -4.86 -22.71
CA GLU A 21 4.65 -4.74 -24.06
C GLU A 21 4.08 -3.35 -24.32
N ALA A 22 3.39 -2.76 -23.32
CA ALA A 22 2.78 -1.43 -23.43
C ALA A 22 3.79 -0.28 -23.41
N LEU A 23 5.04 -0.54 -23.06
CA LEU A 23 6.10 0.46 -23.01
C LEU A 23 6.87 0.52 -24.34
N ARG A 24 7.20 1.74 -24.78
CA ARG A 24 8.25 1.91 -25.80
C ARG A 24 9.60 1.44 -25.27
N SER A 25 10.57 1.26 -26.15
CA SER A 25 11.97 1.01 -25.77
C SER A 25 12.43 2.06 -24.75
N GLU A 26 13.11 1.63 -23.70
CA GLU A 26 13.59 2.47 -22.60
C GLU A 26 12.50 3.21 -21.81
N GLY A 27 11.23 2.87 -22.02
CA GLY A 27 10.13 3.40 -21.21
C GLY A 27 10.18 2.86 -19.78
N SER A 28 9.55 3.56 -18.84
CA SER A 28 9.57 3.21 -17.42
C SER A 28 8.21 2.70 -16.93
N LEU A 29 8.27 1.69 -16.07
CA LEU A 29 7.17 1.26 -15.22
C LEU A 29 7.30 1.98 -13.87
N ALA A 30 6.24 2.67 -13.44
CA ALA A 30 6.13 3.31 -12.15
C ALA A 30 5.02 2.64 -11.34
N ILE A 31 5.38 2.04 -10.21
CA ILE A 31 4.44 1.41 -9.28
C ILE A 31 4.48 2.22 -8.00
N PHE A 32 3.34 2.69 -7.52
CA PHE A 32 3.32 3.45 -6.30
C PHE A 32 2.08 3.16 -5.45
N GLY A 33 2.24 3.39 -4.16
CA GLY A 33 1.16 3.25 -3.19
C GLY A 33 1.55 3.80 -1.84
N ASN A 34 0.56 3.96 -0.98
CA ASN A 34 0.75 4.40 0.38
C ASN A 34 0.81 3.20 1.34
N SER A 35 1.65 3.31 2.33
CA SER A 35 1.59 2.53 3.56
C SER A 35 1.31 3.45 4.74
N VAL A 36 0.57 2.96 5.72
CA VAL A 36 0.43 3.66 7.01
C VAL A 36 1.73 3.45 7.77
N CYS A 37 2.32 4.54 8.29
CA CYS A 37 3.50 4.43 9.15
C CYS A 37 3.09 3.80 10.47
N VAL A 38 3.61 2.60 10.73
CA VAL A 38 3.32 1.82 11.95
C VAL A 38 4.11 2.38 13.13
N ASP A 39 5.26 2.99 12.87
CA ASP A 39 6.09 3.60 13.91
C ASP A 39 5.50 4.96 14.33
N ARG A 40 4.49 4.88 15.18
CA ARG A 40 3.88 6.04 15.85
C ARG A 40 4.82 6.68 16.85
N SER A 41 5.89 5.99 17.29
CA SER A 41 6.84 6.50 18.27
C SER A 41 7.62 7.70 17.77
N ALA A 42 7.92 7.74 16.48
CA ALA A 42 8.58 8.86 15.81
C ALA A 42 7.70 10.14 15.78
N HIS A 43 6.38 9.99 16.01
CA HIS A 43 5.39 11.06 15.91
C HIS A 43 4.65 11.35 17.24
N GLY A 44 5.14 10.81 18.35
CA GLY A 44 4.67 11.17 19.71
C GLY A 44 3.39 10.47 20.17
N ASP A 45 2.81 9.55 19.41
CA ASP A 45 1.51 8.93 19.71
C ASP A 45 1.55 7.38 19.87
N ALA A 46 2.75 6.80 20.01
CA ALA A 46 2.88 5.39 20.32
C ALA A 46 2.50 5.12 21.78
N GLY A 47 1.44 4.33 21.98
CA GLY A 47 0.98 3.94 23.33
C GLY A 47 0.16 4.99 24.04
N GLY A 48 -0.42 5.94 23.32
CA GLY A 48 -1.36 6.90 23.89
C GLY A 48 -2.77 6.32 24.11
N PRO A 49 -3.60 6.97 24.95
CA PRO A 49 -4.94 6.47 25.28
C PRO A 49 -5.85 6.17 24.07
N LEU A 50 -5.65 6.84 22.94
CA LEU A 50 -6.37 6.59 21.72
C LEU A 50 -5.93 5.27 21.07
N SER A 51 -4.61 5.02 20.99
CA SER A 51 -4.08 3.76 20.43
C SER A 51 -4.63 2.55 21.19
N ASP A 52 -4.56 2.58 22.53
CA ASP A 52 -5.04 1.48 23.37
C ASP A 52 -6.55 1.23 23.17
N ARG A 53 -7.33 2.29 23.03
CA ARG A 53 -8.77 2.19 22.78
C ARG A 53 -9.10 1.64 21.39
N LEU A 54 -8.34 2.03 20.37
CA LEU A 54 -8.49 1.50 19.01
C LEU A 54 -8.11 0.01 18.99
N ASP A 55 -7.00 -0.37 19.60
CA ASP A 55 -6.56 -1.77 19.67
C ASP A 55 -7.59 -2.64 20.40
N ALA A 56 -8.17 -2.16 21.50
CA ALA A 56 -9.24 -2.83 22.21
C ALA A 56 -10.51 -2.98 21.34
N ALA A 57 -10.88 -1.94 20.60
CA ALA A 57 -12.03 -2.00 19.68
C ALA A 57 -11.85 -3.03 18.58
N TYR A 58 -10.66 -3.09 17.97
CA TYR A 58 -10.35 -4.12 16.96
C TYR A 58 -10.31 -5.52 17.56
N ALA A 59 -9.70 -5.70 18.73
CA ALA A 59 -9.66 -7.00 19.41
C ALA A 59 -11.06 -7.54 19.73
N GLU A 60 -11.97 -6.67 20.14
CA GLU A 60 -13.34 -7.06 20.49
C GLU A 60 -14.21 -7.33 19.26
N TRP A 61 -14.22 -6.42 18.28
CA TRP A 61 -15.21 -6.42 17.18
C TRP A 61 -14.68 -6.99 15.87
N ALA A 62 -13.37 -6.94 15.64
CA ALA A 62 -12.75 -7.38 14.40
C ALA A 62 -11.38 -8.04 14.64
N PRO A 63 -11.32 -9.14 15.40
CA PRO A 63 -10.04 -9.78 15.74
C PRO A 63 -9.24 -10.24 14.53
N SER A 64 -9.90 -10.49 13.39
CA SER A 64 -9.23 -10.79 12.12
C SER A 64 -8.47 -9.61 11.49
N LEU A 65 -8.76 -8.40 11.95
CA LEU A 65 -8.08 -7.15 11.52
C LEU A 65 -7.20 -6.58 12.64
N ALA A 66 -7.20 -7.19 13.83
CA ALA A 66 -6.36 -6.80 14.95
C ALA A 66 -4.91 -7.22 14.73
N GLY A 67 -3.98 -6.46 15.31
CA GLY A 67 -2.55 -6.74 15.24
C GLY A 67 -1.80 -5.80 14.28
N PRO A 68 -0.47 -5.95 14.21
CA PRO A 68 0.34 -5.11 13.33
C PRO A 68 -0.11 -5.31 11.88
N PRO A 69 -0.22 -4.23 11.09
CA PRO A 69 -0.55 -4.34 9.68
C PRO A 69 0.47 -5.24 9.01
N ALA A 70 -0.02 -6.17 8.20
CA ALA A 70 0.85 -6.99 7.36
C ALA A 70 1.77 -6.08 6.54
N THR A 71 3.03 -6.49 6.38
CA THR A 71 4.00 -5.79 5.51
C THR A 71 3.32 -5.55 4.16
N GLY A 72 2.98 -4.28 3.91
CA GLY A 72 2.15 -3.95 2.76
C GLY A 72 2.95 -4.13 1.46
N TRP A 73 2.26 -4.46 0.38
CA TRP A 73 2.83 -4.57 -0.97
C TRP A 73 3.70 -3.36 -1.36
N TYR A 74 3.37 -2.20 -0.83
CA TYR A 74 4.00 -0.93 -1.13
C TYR A 74 4.92 -0.43 0.00
N GLY A 75 5.09 -1.22 1.07
CA GLY A 75 5.99 -0.88 2.17
C GLY A 75 7.46 -1.04 1.83
N GLU A 76 8.33 -0.59 2.72
CA GLU A 76 9.80 -0.64 2.55
C GLU A 76 10.28 -2.06 2.30
N ASP A 77 9.76 -3.02 3.05
CA ASP A 77 10.06 -4.45 2.93
C ASP A 77 9.09 -5.17 2.00
N GLY A 78 8.39 -4.42 1.13
CA GLY A 78 7.43 -4.98 0.18
C GLY A 78 8.10 -5.73 -0.97
N PRO A 79 7.39 -6.63 -1.64
CA PRO A 79 7.96 -7.55 -2.63
C PRO A 79 8.26 -6.90 -3.99
N ILE A 80 7.92 -5.63 -4.22
CA ILE A 80 8.00 -5.01 -5.54
C ILE A 80 9.41 -5.08 -6.15
N PRO A 81 10.50 -4.73 -5.44
CA PRO A 81 11.84 -4.78 -6.03
C PRO A 81 12.25 -6.18 -6.50
N GLU A 82 11.97 -7.19 -5.69
CA GLU A 82 12.26 -8.60 -6.01
C GLU A 82 11.44 -9.08 -7.21
N LEU A 83 10.13 -8.84 -7.19
CA LEU A 83 9.23 -9.23 -8.28
C LEU A 83 9.58 -8.56 -9.62
N VAL A 84 10.02 -7.30 -9.59
CA VAL A 84 10.51 -6.61 -10.80
C VAL A 84 11.79 -7.28 -11.32
N ALA A 85 12.74 -7.59 -10.43
CA ALA A 85 13.98 -8.24 -10.79
C ALA A 85 13.73 -9.64 -11.37
N GLU A 86 12.91 -10.45 -10.72
CA GLU A 86 12.53 -11.81 -11.16
C GLU A 86 11.79 -11.82 -12.50
N SER A 87 11.03 -10.75 -12.79
CA SER A 87 10.30 -10.65 -14.06
C SER A 87 11.20 -10.70 -15.30
N GLY A 88 12.45 -10.29 -15.17
CA GLY A 88 13.43 -10.24 -16.25
C GLY A 88 13.23 -9.12 -17.28
N PHE A 89 12.10 -8.40 -17.27
CA PHE A 89 11.75 -7.38 -18.28
C PHE A 89 12.34 -5.99 -17.98
N PHE A 90 12.73 -5.74 -16.74
CA PHE A 90 13.09 -4.40 -16.25
C PHE A 90 14.50 -4.39 -15.66
N GLU A 91 15.11 -3.21 -15.65
CA GLU A 91 16.34 -2.93 -14.90
C GLU A 91 16.04 -2.88 -13.40
N ALA A 92 17.08 -2.69 -12.58
CA ALA A 92 16.93 -2.55 -11.14
C ALA A 92 15.99 -1.38 -10.80
N VAL A 93 15.17 -1.59 -9.76
CA VAL A 93 14.22 -0.58 -9.26
C VAL A 93 14.97 0.56 -8.58
N VAL A 94 14.55 1.78 -8.88
CA VAL A 94 14.87 2.95 -8.05
C VAL A 94 13.64 3.25 -7.20
N ALA A 95 13.81 3.28 -5.88
CA ALA A 95 12.74 3.53 -4.93
C ALA A 95 12.83 4.95 -4.36
N TYR A 96 11.68 5.63 -4.31
CA TYR A 96 11.52 6.94 -3.70
C TYR A 96 10.46 6.87 -2.60
N ARG A 97 10.63 7.68 -1.56
CA ARG A 97 9.75 7.71 -0.40
C ARG A 97 9.34 9.15 -0.10
N TYR A 98 8.05 9.34 0.15
CA TYR A 98 7.46 10.64 0.42
C TYR A 98 6.57 10.54 1.67
N PRO A 99 7.06 10.96 2.85
CA PRO A 99 6.23 10.98 4.06
C PRO A 99 5.19 12.11 3.96
N TRP A 100 3.99 11.83 4.45
CA TRP A 100 2.92 12.81 4.56
C TRP A 100 1.96 12.42 5.68
N ALA A 101 1.15 13.35 6.14
CA ALA A 101 0.17 13.11 7.18
C ALA A 101 -1.17 13.73 6.79
N GLN A 102 -2.25 13.16 7.30
CA GLN A 102 -3.60 13.65 7.12
C GLN A 102 -4.36 13.59 8.43
N ARG A 103 -5.01 14.70 8.79
CA ARG A 103 -5.97 14.75 9.89
C ARG A 103 -7.35 14.41 9.37
N TYR A 104 -8.07 13.65 10.18
CA TYR A 104 -9.44 13.23 9.91
C TYR A 104 -10.28 13.55 11.15
N SER A 105 -11.45 14.12 10.94
CA SER A 105 -12.54 14.09 11.92
C SER A 105 -13.02 12.64 12.13
N THR A 106 -13.79 12.41 13.16
CA THR A 106 -14.38 11.09 13.43
C THR A 106 -15.12 10.55 12.21
N ASP A 107 -15.99 11.36 11.58
CA ASP A 107 -16.80 10.94 10.44
C ASP A 107 -15.96 10.62 9.20
N GLU A 108 -14.97 11.46 8.91
CA GLU A 108 -14.04 11.23 7.80
C GLU A 108 -13.22 9.97 7.99
N TYR A 109 -12.74 9.72 9.23
CA TYR A 109 -11.98 8.51 9.53
C TYR A 109 -12.83 7.24 9.40
N LEU A 110 -14.04 7.23 9.93
CA LEU A 110 -14.97 6.12 9.75
C LEU A 110 -15.34 5.91 8.27
N GLY A 111 -15.50 6.99 7.51
CA GLY A 111 -15.69 6.95 6.06
C GLY A 111 -14.49 6.32 5.34
N LEU A 112 -13.26 6.70 5.72
CA LEU A 112 -12.03 6.11 5.19
C LEU A 112 -11.98 4.60 5.47
N LEU A 113 -12.24 4.17 6.72
CA LEU A 113 -12.28 2.75 7.09
C LEU A 113 -13.31 1.97 6.27
N GLY A 114 -14.43 2.60 5.93
CA GLY A 114 -15.48 2.03 5.06
C GLY A 114 -15.01 1.76 3.63
N THR A 115 -13.93 2.36 3.18
CA THR A 115 -13.32 2.08 1.86
C THR A 115 -12.38 0.87 1.88
N HIS A 116 -11.91 0.46 3.05
CA HIS A 116 -10.96 -0.65 3.18
C HIS A 116 -11.66 -2.00 2.98
N SER A 117 -11.08 -2.85 2.16
CA SER A 117 -11.64 -4.16 1.83
C SER A 117 -11.84 -5.04 3.07
N GLY A 118 -10.89 -5.05 4.01
CA GLY A 118 -11.01 -5.81 5.26
C GLY A 118 -12.25 -5.42 6.06
N HIS A 119 -12.51 -4.11 6.21
CA HIS A 119 -13.71 -3.61 6.91
C HIS A 119 -15.01 -3.94 6.17
N ARG A 120 -15.00 -3.94 4.84
CA ARG A 120 -16.17 -4.26 4.02
C ARG A 120 -16.55 -5.74 4.09
N LEU A 121 -15.59 -6.61 4.37
CA LEU A 121 -15.79 -8.05 4.51
C LEU A 121 -16.28 -8.46 5.90
N LEU A 122 -16.24 -7.57 6.91
CA LEU A 122 -16.82 -7.84 8.22
C LEU A 122 -18.33 -8.05 8.13
N ALA A 123 -18.86 -8.94 8.96
CA ALA A 123 -20.30 -9.04 9.16
C ALA A 123 -20.89 -7.71 9.64
N ALA A 124 -22.13 -7.41 9.24
CA ALA A 124 -22.74 -6.09 9.50
C ALA A 124 -22.67 -5.70 10.99
N GLY A 125 -23.03 -6.60 11.90
CA GLY A 125 -22.99 -6.33 13.35
C GLY A 125 -21.58 -6.09 13.89
N GLN A 126 -20.57 -6.81 13.37
CA GLN A 126 -19.18 -6.59 13.74
C GLN A 126 -18.72 -5.19 13.28
N ARG A 127 -19.02 -4.82 12.05
CA ARG A 127 -18.65 -3.52 11.49
C ARG A 127 -19.32 -2.37 12.24
N GLU A 128 -20.60 -2.49 12.54
CA GLU A 128 -21.32 -1.48 13.32
C GLU A 128 -20.77 -1.34 14.74
N GLY A 129 -20.49 -2.46 15.41
CA GLY A 129 -19.87 -2.48 16.74
C GLY A 129 -18.50 -1.82 16.73
N LEU A 130 -17.65 -2.20 15.77
CA LEU A 130 -16.31 -1.62 15.58
C LEU A 130 -16.38 -0.10 15.36
N TYR A 131 -17.22 0.36 14.43
CA TYR A 131 -17.32 1.79 14.10
C TYR A 131 -17.85 2.62 15.25
N ARG A 132 -18.79 2.08 16.02
CA ARG A 132 -19.29 2.72 17.26
C ARG A 132 -18.17 2.82 18.30
N ALA A 133 -17.40 1.75 18.52
CA ALA A 133 -16.30 1.73 19.48
C ALA A 133 -15.18 2.71 19.07
N ILE A 134 -14.82 2.75 17.79
CA ILE A 134 -13.85 3.71 17.24
C ILE A 134 -14.37 5.14 17.41
N GLY A 135 -15.63 5.41 17.09
CA GLY A 135 -16.25 6.73 17.27
C GLY A 135 -16.14 7.22 18.70
N HIS A 136 -16.53 6.37 19.67
CA HIS A 136 -16.41 6.69 21.09
C HIS A 136 -14.96 6.93 21.53
N ALA A 137 -14.00 6.15 21.00
CA ALA A 137 -12.59 6.35 21.30
C ALA A 137 -12.08 7.71 20.82
N LEU A 138 -12.44 8.12 19.60
CA LEU A 138 -12.09 9.41 19.03
C LEU A 138 -12.77 10.56 19.77
N GLU A 139 -14.06 10.44 20.08
CA GLU A 139 -14.77 11.47 20.87
C GLU A 139 -14.14 11.71 22.25
N ALA A 140 -13.68 10.63 22.89
CA ALA A 140 -13.00 10.73 24.19
C ALA A 140 -11.60 11.34 24.11
N CYS A 141 -10.98 11.36 22.94
CA CYS A 141 -9.59 11.77 22.73
C CYS A 141 -9.43 13.03 21.83
N GLY A 142 -10.51 13.80 21.61
CA GLY A 142 -10.40 15.09 20.91
C GLY A 142 -11.09 15.16 19.56
N ARG A 143 -11.78 14.11 19.12
CA ARG A 143 -12.60 14.03 17.89
C ARG A 143 -11.81 14.08 16.58
N GLU A 144 -10.49 14.05 16.63
CA GLU A 144 -9.62 14.04 15.46
C GLU A 144 -8.58 12.95 15.60
N ILE A 145 -8.12 12.43 14.48
CA ILE A 145 -6.98 11.52 14.40
C ILE A 145 -6.06 12.00 13.28
N GLU A 146 -4.77 12.03 13.55
CA GLU A 146 -3.73 12.25 12.54
C GLU A 146 -3.11 10.91 12.14
N ILE A 147 -3.19 10.60 10.87
CA ILE A 147 -2.60 9.37 10.31
C ILE A 147 -1.38 9.75 9.49
N PHE A 148 -0.27 9.10 9.81
CA PHE A 148 0.99 9.27 9.09
C PHE A 148 1.12 8.20 8.02
N TYR A 149 1.45 8.63 6.83
CA TYR A 149 1.59 7.79 5.65
C TYR A 149 2.99 7.95 5.06
N GLN A 150 3.41 6.93 4.37
CA GLN A 150 4.54 7.01 3.46
C GLN A 150 4.10 6.55 2.07
N ALA A 151 4.22 7.46 1.10
CA ALA A 151 4.05 7.08 -0.29
C ALA A 151 5.38 6.50 -0.80
N HIS A 152 5.32 5.30 -1.34
CA HIS A 152 6.45 4.62 -1.97
C HIS A 152 6.25 4.64 -3.47
N LEU A 153 7.28 5.07 -4.20
CA LEU A 153 7.32 5.04 -5.66
C LEU A 153 8.49 4.18 -6.11
N TYR A 154 8.19 3.15 -6.86
CA TYR A 154 9.15 2.24 -7.47
C TYR A 154 9.18 2.48 -8.97
N VAL A 155 10.34 2.83 -9.50
CA VAL A 155 10.53 3.10 -10.94
C VAL A 155 11.53 2.11 -11.50
N ALA A 156 11.16 1.41 -12.56
CA ALA A 156 12.03 0.50 -13.26
C ALA A 156 11.99 0.77 -14.77
N ARG A 157 13.16 0.87 -15.41
CA ARG A 157 13.28 1.07 -16.85
C ARG A 157 13.12 -0.27 -17.56
N ARG A 158 12.39 -0.30 -18.67
CA ARG A 158 12.32 -1.48 -19.52
C ARG A 158 13.69 -1.78 -20.11
N LYS A 159 14.16 -3.02 -19.98
CA LYS A 159 15.39 -3.47 -20.63
C LYS A 159 15.27 -3.33 -22.16
N ALA A 160 16.34 -2.92 -22.80
CA ALA A 160 16.43 -2.94 -24.25
C ALA A 160 16.19 -4.38 -24.74
N CYS A 161 15.31 -4.54 -25.72
CA CYS A 161 15.22 -5.83 -26.40
C CYS A 161 16.56 -6.09 -27.08
N ALA A 162 17.24 -7.18 -26.73
CA ALA A 162 18.42 -7.59 -27.45
C ALA A 162 18.04 -7.70 -28.93
N ARG A 163 18.53 -6.78 -29.75
CA ARG A 163 18.39 -6.94 -31.21
C ARG A 163 19.05 -8.28 -31.52
N SER A 164 18.24 -9.24 -31.99
CA SER A 164 18.80 -10.43 -32.57
C SER A 164 19.68 -9.98 -33.73
N GLU A 165 20.99 -10.06 -33.54
CA GLU A 165 21.96 -10.07 -34.65
C GLU A 165 21.69 -11.31 -35.51
N ARG A 166 20.60 -11.24 -36.27
CA ARG A 166 20.42 -12.18 -37.36
C ARG A 166 20.60 -11.42 -38.64
N ALA A 167 21.53 -11.97 -39.41
CA ALA A 167 21.72 -11.77 -40.83
C ALA A 167 22.51 -10.55 -41.26
N MET A 168 23.82 -10.65 -41.09
CA MET A 168 24.69 -10.29 -42.21
C MET A 168 25.84 -11.30 -42.31
N GLY A 169 25.45 -12.50 -42.66
CA GLY A 169 26.34 -13.55 -43.15
C GLY A 169 25.77 -14.04 -44.47
N ASP A 170 26.44 -13.72 -45.48
CA ASP A 170 26.46 -14.38 -46.78
C ASP A 170 26.00 -13.48 -47.95
N ARG A 171 26.96 -12.84 -48.54
CA ARG A 171 27.15 -12.85 -50.01
C ARG A 171 28.62 -12.52 -50.31
#